data_7b77484a1cc95ba9c8f7439ea3fda031
#
_entry.id   7b77484a1cc95ba9c8f7439ea3fda031
#
_cell.length_a   1.000
_cell.length_b   1.000
_cell.length_c   1.000
_cell.angle_alpha   90.00
_cell.angle_beta   90.00
_cell.angle_gamma   90.00
#
_symmetry.space_group_name_H-M   'P 1'
#
loop_
_entity.id
_entity.type
_entity.pdbx_description
1 polymer ?
#
loop_
_entity_poly.entity_id
_entity_poly.type
_entity_poly.pdbx_seq_one_letter_code
_entity_poly.pdbx_strand_id
1 'polypeptide(L)'
;VNFLPPPHLRDPGDQWVYGPNGEKVWGAFGAAGVLVWNRDTDCVLLQLRAEWSHHGGTWGIPGGAMRKGESAREGALREAHEEAGVPEELLEAIDEFIIDLGFWSYTTVIARTTEHFEPVENDQESIDLQWVKRTAVEELELHPRFGQNWPHLRDLLAGHIE
;
A
#
# COMPACT_ATOMS: atom_id res chain seq x y z
N VAL A 1 5.53 18.63 -2.39
CA VAL A 1 5.32 19.06 -1.00
C VAL A 1 4.60 17.97 -0.24
N ASN A 2 5.21 17.51 0.84
CA ASN A 2 4.58 16.52 1.71
C ASN A 2 3.64 17.22 2.67
N PHE A 3 2.35 16.90 2.56
CA PHE A 3 1.38 17.40 3.51
C PHE A 3 1.49 16.60 4.80
N LEU A 4 1.83 17.27 5.90
CA LEU A 4 1.88 16.65 7.21
C LEU A 4 0.83 17.29 8.12
N PRO A 5 0.12 16.47 8.92
CA PRO A 5 -0.76 17.03 9.93
C PRO A 5 0.05 17.78 11.00
N PRO A 6 -0.56 18.66 11.78
CA PRO A 6 0.11 19.32 12.89
C PRO A 6 0.75 18.29 13.83
N PRO A 7 1.91 18.62 14.44
CA PRO A 7 2.64 17.65 15.27
C PRO A 7 1.81 16.97 16.37
N HIS A 8 0.87 17.66 16.95
CA HIS A 8 0.01 17.11 18.01
C HIS A 8 -1.03 16.11 17.51
N LEU A 9 -1.26 16.06 16.18
CA LEU A 9 -2.19 15.11 15.55
C LEU A 9 -1.47 13.96 14.86
N ARG A 10 -0.12 13.99 14.83
CA ARG A 10 0.66 12.93 14.20
C ARG A 10 0.83 11.75 15.12
N ASP A 11 0.78 10.56 14.54
CA ASP A 11 1.28 9.37 15.21
C ASP A 11 2.82 9.46 15.30
N PRO A 12 3.45 8.95 16.37
CA PRO A 12 4.91 8.91 16.46
C PRO A 12 5.61 8.19 15.31
N GLY A 13 4.92 7.29 14.62
CA GLY A 13 5.44 6.61 13.44
C GLY A 13 5.49 7.48 12.18
N ASP A 14 4.79 8.62 12.15
CA ASP A 14 4.69 9.49 10.98
C ASP A 14 5.91 10.40 10.89
N GLN A 15 7.06 9.84 10.54
CA GLN A 15 8.34 10.53 10.46
C GLN A 15 9.16 10.03 9.29
N TRP A 16 9.99 10.93 8.75
CA TRP A 16 11.04 10.53 7.81
C TRP A 16 12.16 9.82 8.57
N VAL A 17 12.67 8.75 7.95
CA VAL A 17 13.80 7.98 8.44
C VAL A 17 14.90 8.04 7.39
N TYR A 18 16.14 8.23 7.83
CA TYR A 18 17.30 8.35 6.94
C TYR A 18 18.23 7.16 7.14
N GLY A 19 18.58 6.52 6.04
CA GLY A 19 19.50 5.40 6.04
C GLY A 19 20.97 5.83 6.02
N PRO A 20 21.88 4.87 6.17
CA PRO A 20 23.33 5.14 6.25
C PRO A 20 23.90 5.69 4.95
N ASN A 21 23.24 5.51 3.82
CA ASN A 21 23.69 6.00 2.51
C ASN A 21 22.83 7.16 1.99
N GLY A 22 22.13 7.87 2.89
CA GLY A 22 21.29 9.00 2.53
C GLY A 22 19.89 8.62 2.04
N GLU A 23 19.50 7.36 2.18
CA GLU A 23 18.14 6.94 1.84
C GLU A 23 17.13 7.71 2.72
N LYS A 24 15.99 8.05 2.11
CA LYS A 24 14.92 8.76 2.82
C LYS A 24 13.62 7.97 2.64
N VAL A 25 13.08 7.46 3.74
CA VAL A 25 11.87 6.66 3.74
C VAL A 25 10.90 7.14 4.82
N TRP A 26 9.63 6.83 4.66
CA TRP A 26 8.59 7.27 5.57
C TRP A 26 8.19 6.15 6.52
N GLY A 27 8.16 6.45 7.82
CA GLY A 27 7.69 5.53 8.85
C GLY A 27 8.78 5.18 9.86
N ALA A 28 8.71 5.75 11.08
CA ALA A 28 9.70 5.48 12.14
C ALA A 28 9.72 4.01 12.56
N PHE A 29 8.58 3.32 12.47
CA PHE A 29 8.44 1.90 12.82
C PHE A 29 8.28 1.01 11.59
N GLY A 30 8.70 1.50 10.42
CA GLY A 30 8.47 0.85 9.15
C GLY A 30 7.15 1.28 8.50
N ALA A 31 6.86 0.71 7.35
CA ALA A 31 5.64 0.99 6.64
C ALA A 31 5.04 -0.31 6.09
N ALA A 32 3.75 -0.27 5.81
CA ALA A 32 3.04 -1.42 5.28
C ALA A 32 1.91 -0.98 4.37
N GLY A 33 1.62 -1.79 3.37
CA GLY A 33 0.50 -1.59 2.46
C GLY A 33 -0.18 -2.89 2.15
N VAL A 34 -1.37 -2.83 1.57
CA VAL A 34 -2.12 -4.02 1.20
C VAL A 34 -2.40 -4.04 -0.29
N LEU A 35 -2.06 -5.15 -0.93
CA LEU A 35 -2.45 -5.45 -2.30
C LEU A 35 -3.71 -6.31 -2.21
N VAL A 36 -4.86 -5.69 -2.46
CA VAL A 36 -6.15 -6.37 -2.42
C VAL A 36 -6.40 -7.02 -3.77
N TRP A 37 -6.65 -8.30 -3.77
CA TRP A 37 -6.84 -9.09 -4.99
C TRP A 37 -8.21 -9.76 -4.99
N ASN A 38 -8.99 -9.50 -6.04
CA ASN A 38 -10.23 -10.22 -6.29
C ASN A 38 -9.89 -11.36 -7.24
N ARG A 39 -9.88 -12.58 -6.73
CA ARG A 39 -9.50 -13.76 -7.50
C ARG A 39 -10.47 -14.03 -8.65
N ASP A 40 -11.77 -13.81 -8.45
CA ASP A 40 -12.79 -14.13 -9.44
C ASP A 40 -12.65 -13.28 -10.71
N THR A 41 -12.26 -12.01 -10.55
CA THR A 41 -12.06 -11.10 -11.67
C THR A 41 -10.59 -10.99 -12.07
N ASP A 42 -9.70 -11.52 -11.25
CA ASP A 42 -8.24 -11.37 -11.37
C ASP A 42 -7.80 -9.90 -11.42
N CYS A 43 -8.40 -9.10 -10.55
CA CYS A 43 -8.09 -7.68 -10.44
C CYS A 43 -7.47 -7.35 -9.09
N VAL A 44 -6.60 -6.35 -9.09
CA VAL A 44 -6.02 -5.78 -7.87
C VAL A 44 -6.50 -4.34 -7.72
N LEU A 45 -6.64 -3.91 -6.46
CA LEU A 45 -7.06 -2.55 -6.16
C LEU A 45 -5.85 -1.64 -6.13
N LEU A 46 -5.84 -0.64 -7.01
CA LEU A 46 -4.77 0.35 -7.08
C LEU A 46 -5.30 1.74 -6.80
N GLN A 47 -4.41 2.57 -6.27
CA GLN A 47 -4.66 3.94 -5.86
C GLN A 47 -3.82 4.87 -6.73
N LEU A 48 -4.48 5.85 -7.36
CA LEU A 48 -3.78 6.92 -8.06
C LEU A 48 -3.45 8.00 -7.04
N ARG A 49 -2.17 8.30 -6.88
CA ARG A 49 -1.69 9.27 -5.90
C ARG A 49 -1.96 10.70 -6.39
N ALA A 50 -2.36 11.57 -5.48
CA ALA A 50 -2.61 12.97 -5.80
C ALA A 50 -1.36 13.65 -6.35
N GLU A 51 -1.53 14.55 -7.30
CA GLU A 51 -0.43 15.25 -7.99
C GLU A 51 0.51 15.97 -7.03
N TRP A 52 0.00 16.51 -5.92
CA TRP A 52 0.79 17.25 -4.94
C TRP A 52 1.53 16.33 -3.95
N SER A 53 1.24 15.04 -3.95
CA SER A 53 1.89 14.10 -3.05
C SER A 53 3.25 13.64 -3.59
N HIS A 54 4.03 12.94 -2.75
CA HIS A 54 5.28 12.34 -3.17
C HIS A 54 5.00 11.29 -4.26
N HIS A 55 5.66 11.42 -5.40
CA HIS A 55 5.38 10.63 -6.62
C HIS A 55 3.92 10.73 -7.06
N GLY A 56 3.36 11.95 -7.02
CA GLY A 56 2.00 12.21 -7.50
C GLY A 56 1.79 11.83 -8.94
N GLY A 57 0.56 11.46 -9.30
CA GLY A 57 0.22 11.02 -10.64
C GLY A 57 0.62 9.58 -10.95
N THR A 58 1.13 8.82 -9.96
CA THR A 58 1.49 7.42 -10.14
C THR A 58 0.54 6.51 -9.38
N TRP A 59 0.44 5.26 -9.85
CA TRP A 59 -0.41 4.24 -9.23
C TRP A 59 0.39 3.40 -8.24
N GLY A 60 -0.21 3.15 -7.09
CA GLY A 60 0.36 2.29 -6.07
C GLY A 60 -0.73 1.59 -5.28
N ILE A 61 -0.39 1.10 -4.11
CA ILE A 61 -1.34 0.43 -3.21
C ILE A 61 -1.61 1.29 -1.97
N PRO A 62 -2.78 1.14 -1.34
CA PRO A 62 -3.04 1.79 -0.05
C PRO A 62 -2.04 1.32 1.00
N GLY A 63 -1.53 2.23 1.79
CA GLY A 63 -0.56 1.92 2.83
C GLY A 63 0.01 3.18 3.46
N GLY A 64 0.85 3.00 4.45
CA GLY A 64 1.50 4.11 5.13
C GLY A 64 2.37 3.64 6.29
N ALA A 65 2.77 4.61 7.13
CA ALA A 65 3.61 4.35 8.29
C ALA A 65 2.88 3.48 9.31
N MET A 66 3.61 2.51 9.87
CA MET A 66 3.10 1.69 10.97
C MET A 66 3.11 2.51 12.26
N ARG A 67 2.17 2.22 13.15
CA ARG A 67 2.14 2.78 14.50
C ARG A 67 2.98 1.91 15.42
N LYS A 68 3.42 2.50 16.54
CA LYS A 68 4.20 1.77 17.54
C LYS A 68 3.40 0.58 18.06
N GLY A 69 4.01 -0.61 18.03
CA GLY A 69 3.37 -1.83 18.51
C GLY A 69 2.40 -2.48 17.55
N GLU A 70 2.19 -1.89 16.39
CA GLU A 70 1.31 -2.40 15.36
C GLU A 70 2.06 -3.43 14.49
N SER A 71 1.42 -4.54 14.15
CA SER A 71 2.00 -5.46 13.17
C SER A 71 1.84 -4.88 11.75
N ALA A 72 2.63 -5.39 10.81
CA ALA A 72 2.52 -4.95 9.42
C ALA A 72 1.11 -5.20 8.86
N ARG A 73 0.53 -6.35 9.18
CA ARG A 73 -0.84 -6.69 8.76
C ARG A 73 -1.86 -5.71 9.33
N GLU A 74 -1.78 -5.42 10.62
CA GLU A 74 -2.68 -4.45 11.26
C GLU A 74 -2.55 -3.08 10.63
N GLY A 75 -1.31 -2.63 10.41
CA GLY A 75 -1.04 -1.33 9.80
C GLY A 75 -1.54 -1.23 8.37
N ALA A 76 -1.28 -2.26 7.56
CA ALA A 76 -1.72 -2.28 6.17
C ALA A 76 -3.24 -2.23 6.06
N LEU A 77 -3.94 -3.03 6.85
CA LEU A 77 -5.40 -3.07 6.83
C LEU A 77 -6.02 -1.77 7.35
N ARG A 78 -5.43 -1.19 8.40
CA ARG A 78 -5.88 0.10 8.94
C ARG A 78 -5.74 1.20 7.90
N GLU A 79 -4.57 1.31 7.25
CA GLU A 79 -4.33 2.32 6.22
C GLU A 79 -5.27 2.15 5.03
N ALA A 80 -5.52 0.92 4.60
CA ALA A 80 -6.43 0.65 3.50
C ALA A 80 -7.86 1.07 3.83
N HIS A 81 -8.29 0.84 5.07
CA HIS A 81 -9.60 1.27 5.51
C HIS A 81 -9.69 2.80 5.55
N GLU A 82 -8.68 3.47 6.09
CA GLU A 82 -8.64 4.92 6.20
C GLU A 82 -8.59 5.61 4.84
N GLU A 83 -7.76 5.11 3.93
CA GLU A 83 -7.53 5.75 2.63
C GLU A 83 -8.55 5.38 1.57
N ALA A 84 -8.98 4.13 1.56
CA ALA A 84 -9.76 3.57 0.44
C ALA A 84 -11.07 2.93 0.87
N GLY A 85 -11.44 3.02 2.13
CA GLY A 85 -12.69 2.42 2.63
C GLY A 85 -12.73 0.91 2.50
N VAL A 86 -11.57 0.23 2.46
CA VAL A 86 -11.51 -1.22 2.29
C VAL A 86 -12.06 -1.90 3.54
N PRO A 87 -13.10 -2.74 3.40
CA PRO A 87 -13.69 -3.43 4.54
C PRO A 87 -12.80 -4.62 4.96
N GLU A 88 -12.20 -4.53 6.15
CA GLU A 88 -11.29 -5.55 6.66
C GLU A 88 -11.95 -6.93 6.74
N GLU A 89 -13.22 -6.98 7.09
CA GLU A 89 -13.98 -8.23 7.25
C GLU A 89 -14.16 -9.02 5.95
N LEU A 90 -13.94 -8.38 4.79
CA LEU A 90 -14.01 -9.05 3.49
C LEU A 90 -12.66 -9.55 3.01
N LEU A 91 -11.60 -9.33 3.78
CA LEU A 91 -10.25 -9.66 3.37
C LEU A 91 -9.70 -10.87 4.10
N GLU A 92 -8.98 -11.71 3.36
CA GLU A 92 -8.19 -12.81 3.89
C GLU A 92 -6.75 -12.60 3.47
N ALA A 93 -5.86 -12.38 4.43
CA ALA A 93 -4.44 -12.24 4.13
C ALA A 93 -3.87 -13.61 3.74
N ILE A 94 -3.26 -13.69 2.56
CA ILE A 94 -2.79 -14.96 2.00
C ILE A 94 -1.28 -15.00 1.82
N ASP A 95 -0.61 -13.84 1.80
CA ASP A 95 0.85 -13.81 1.61
C ASP A 95 1.40 -12.45 2.03
N GLU A 96 2.73 -12.35 2.10
CA GLU A 96 3.44 -11.11 2.41
C GLU A 96 4.71 -11.03 1.57
N PHE A 97 5.10 -9.81 1.23
CA PHE A 97 6.38 -9.53 0.59
C PHE A 97 7.06 -8.39 1.34
N ILE A 98 8.25 -8.67 1.89
CA ILE A 98 8.95 -7.74 2.77
C ILE A 98 10.21 -7.23 2.08
N ILE A 99 10.35 -5.92 2.01
CA ILE A 99 11.60 -5.24 1.64
C ILE A 99 12.22 -4.75 2.93
N ASP A 100 13.34 -5.33 3.32
CA ASP A 100 14.05 -4.99 4.54
C ASP A 100 15.37 -4.32 4.19
N LEU A 101 15.50 -3.04 4.54
CA LEU A 101 16.72 -2.25 4.30
C LEU A 101 17.65 -2.24 5.52
N GLY A 102 17.31 -2.99 6.57
CA GLY A 102 18.06 -3.04 7.82
C GLY A 102 17.57 -1.98 8.82
N PHE A 103 17.63 -0.71 8.44
CA PHE A 103 17.14 0.39 9.28
C PHE A 103 15.64 0.66 9.12
N TRP A 104 15.01 0.06 8.12
CA TRP A 104 13.61 0.28 7.78
C TRP A 104 13.10 -0.87 6.93
N SER A 105 11.81 -1.18 7.04
CA SER A 105 11.19 -2.19 6.19
C SER A 105 9.84 -1.72 5.67
N TYR A 106 9.48 -2.26 4.49
CA TYR A 106 8.14 -2.11 3.92
C TYR A 106 7.55 -3.49 3.68
N THR A 107 6.39 -3.75 4.24
CA THR A 107 5.69 -5.02 4.07
C THR A 107 4.47 -4.81 3.19
N THR A 108 4.39 -5.55 2.09
CA THR A 108 3.18 -5.63 1.30
C THR A 108 2.41 -6.88 1.72
N VAL A 109 1.23 -6.69 2.28
CA VAL A 109 0.32 -7.78 2.63
C VAL A 109 -0.54 -8.05 1.41
N ILE A 110 -0.56 -9.30 0.95
CA ILE A 110 -1.46 -9.71 -0.13
C ILE A 110 -2.72 -10.24 0.53
N ALA A 111 -3.86 -9.62 0.23
CA ALA A 111 -5.13 -10.00 0.81
C ALA A 111 -6.14 -10.30 -0.30
N ARG A 112 -6.77 -11.47 -0.21
CA ARG A 112 -7.81 -11.86 -1.14
C ARG A 112 -9.16 -11.36 -0.61
N THR A 113 -9.93 -10.73 -1.49
CA THR A 113 -11.31 -10.39 -1.13
C THR A 113 -12.24 -11.56 -1.40
N THR A 114 -13.18 -11.77 -0.48
CA THR A 114 -14.20 -12.80 -0.61
C THR A 114 -15.43 -12.32 -1.35
N GLU A 115 -15.60 -10.99 -1.46
CA GLU A 115 -16.70 -10.36 -2.14
C GLU A 115 -16.24 -9.10 -2.86
N HIS A 116 -16.95 -8.73 -3.91
CA HIS A 116 -16.71 -7.45 -4.56
C HIS A 116 -17.17 -6.31 -3.65
N PHE A 117 -16.40 -5.25 -3.60
CA PHE A 117 -16.78 -4.01 -2.93
C PHE A 117 -16.31 -2.81 -3.78
N GLU A 118 -16.98 -1.67 -3.62
CA GLU A 118 -16.56 -0.44 -4.25
C GLU A 118 -15.69 0.35 -3.25
N PRO A 119 -14.44 0.69 -3.63
CA PRO A 119 -13.59 1.48 -2.75
C PRO A 119 -14.10 2.91 -2.66
N VAL A 120 -13.76 3.58 -1.56
CA VAL A 120 -14.17 4.96 -1.32
C VAL A 120 -12.93 5.81 -1.06
N GLU A 121 -12.79 6.90 -1.80
CA GLU A 121 -11.70 7.84 -1.59
C GLU A 121 -11.96 8.62 -0.30
N ASN A 122 -11.24 8.25 0.74
CA ASN A 122 -11.46 8.80 2.09
C ASN A 122 -10.43 9.84 2.51
N ASP A 123 -9.35 10.03 1.73
CA ASP A 123 -8.33 11.01 2.08
C ASP A 123 -7.95 11.88 0.89
N GLN A 124 -7.13 12.91 1.17
CA GLN A 124 -6.72 13.89 0.16
C GLN A 124 -5.52 13.42 -0.67
N GLU A 125 -4.93 12.29 -0.34
CA GLU A 125 -3.74 11.78 -1.05
C GLU A 125 -4.11 10.91 -2.24
N SER A 126 -5.37 10.49 -2.32
CA SER A 126 -5.87 9.64 -3.41
C SER A 126 -6.81 10.44 -4.29
N ILE A 127 -6.61 10.40 -5.61
CA ILE A 127 -7.51 11.01 -6.57
C ILE A 127 -8.32 9.98 -7.35
N ASP A 128 -7.96 8.71 -7.27
CA ASP A 128 -8.72 7.64 -7.90
C ASP A 128 -8.39 6.29 -7.27
N LEU A 129 -9.34 5.39 -7.29
CA LEU A 129 -9.19 4.00 -6.82
C LEU A 129 -9.82 3.11 -7.89
N GLN A 130 -9.04 2.19 -8.44
CA GLN A 130 -9.49 1.35 -9.55
C GLN A 130 -9.12 -0.11 -9.32
N TRP A 131 -10.03 -0.99 -9.71
CA TRP A 131 -9.73 -2.40 -9.87
C TRP A 131 -9.07 -2.58 -11.24
N VAL A 132 -7.83 -3.08 -11.23
CA VAL A 132 -7.03 -3.23 -12.44
C VAL A 132 -6.69 -4.70 -12.65
N LYS A 133 -6.88 -5.21 -13.85
CA LYS A 133 -6.50 -6.59 -14.17
C LYS A 133 -5.03 -6.81 -13.81
N ARG A 134 -4.74 -7.93 -13.14
CA ARG A 134 -3.37 -8.32 -12.78
C ARG A 134 -2.43 -8.26 -13.99
N THR A 135 -2.92 -8.63 -15.14
CA THR A 135 -2.14 -8.65 -16.39
C THR A 135 -1.99 -7.28 -17.06
N ALA A 136 -2.67 -6.25 -16.56
CA ALA A 136 -2.63 -4.91 -17.13
C ALA A 136 -1.93 -3.89 -16.22
N VAL A 137 -1.45 -4.29 -15.06
CA VAL A 137 -0.83 -3.37 -14.09
C VAL A 137 0.41 -2.70 -14.68
N GLU A 138 1.23 -3.43 -15.44
CA GLU A 138 2.45 -2.88 -16.05
C GLU A 138 2.18 -1.79 -17.08
N GLU A 139 0.96 -1.66 -17.57
CA GLU A 139 0.59 -0.63 -18.55
C GLU A 139 0.40 0.74 -17.90
N LEU A 140 0.33 0.80 -16.58
CA LEU A 140 0.14 2.03 -15.83
C LEU A 140 1.47 2.65 -15.43
N GLU A 141 1.46 3.96 -15.19
CA GLU A 141 2.60 4.62 -14.58
C GLU A 141 2.60 4.32 -13.08
N LEU A 142 3.48 3.43 -12.66
CA LEU A 142 3.51 2.92 -11.30
C LEU A 142 4.43 3.76 -10.41
N HIS A 143 4.05 3.91 -9.14
CA HIS A 143 4.93 4.43 -8.11
C HIS A 143 6.26 3.65 -8.18
N PRO A 144 7.43 4.32 -8.12
CA PRO A 144 8.71 3.65 -8.34
C PRO A 144 8.93 2.40 -7.47
N ARG A 145 8.60 2.46 -6.20
CA ARG A 145 8.75 1.31 -5.30
C ARG A 145 7.78 0.19 -5.65
N PHE A 146 6.53 0.52 -5.89
CA PHE A 146 5.53 -0.48 -6.27
C PHE A 146 5.91 -1.12 -7.61
N GLY A 147 6.29 -0.32 -8.60
CA GLY A 147 6.71 -0.83 -9.90
C GLY A 147 7.91 -1.76 -9.83
N GLN A 148 8.88 -1.43 -8.97
CA GLN A 148 10.06 -2.26 -8.74
C GLN A 148 9.69 -3.61 -8.12
N ASN A 149 8.68 -3.64 -7.25
CA ASN A 149 8.25 -4.84 -6.54
C ASN A 149 7.18 -5.63 -7.29
N TRP A 150 6.52 -5.02 -8.27
CA TRP A 150 5.38 -5.65 -8.94
C TRP A 150 5.69 -7.02 -9.56
N PRO A 151 6.85 -7.26 -10.21
CA PRO A 151 7.15 -8.59 -10.74
C PRO A 151 7.11 -9.68 -9.67
N HIS A 152 7.61 -9.40 -8.47
CA HIS A 152 7.57 -10.34 -7.35
C HIS A 152 6.15 -10.55 -6.84
N LEU A 153 5.39 -9.47 -6.70
CA LEU A 153 4.00 -9.54 -6.24
C LEU A 153 3.13 -10.29 -7.25
N ARG A 154 3.34 -10.03 -8.53
CA ARG A 154 2.63 -10.73 -9.61
C ARG A 154 2.89 -12.24 -9.55
N ASP A 155 4.14 -12.64 -9.32
CA ASP A 155 4.50 -14.05 -9.22
C ASP A 155 3.88 -14.71 -7.99
N LEU A 156 3.82 -14.01 -6.85
CA LEU A 156 3.13 -14.52 -5.66
C LEU A 156 1.64 -14.72 -5.94
N LEU A 157 0.98 -13.76 -6.60
CA LEU A 157 -0.43 -13.89 -6.98
C LEU A 157 -0.64 -15.08 -7.91
N ALA A 158 0.24 -15.27 -8.89
CA ALA A 158 0.14 -16.38 -9.82
C ALA A 158 0.16 -17.74 -9.10
N GLY A 159 0.90 -17.85 -8.00
CA GLY A 159 0.93 -19.06 -7.19
C GLY A 159 -0.38 -19.35 -6.46
N HIS A 160 -1.26 -18.38 -6.31
CA HIS A 160 -2.54 -18.53 -5.64
C HIS A 160 -3.73 -18.70 -6.60
N ILE A 161 -3.49 -18.68 -7.92
CA ILE A 161 -4.57 -18.76 -8.92
C ILE A 161 -5.18 -20.16 -9.01
N GLU A 162 -4.46 -21.17 -8.67
CA GLU A 162 -4.93 -22.58 -8.75
C GLU A 162 -6.01 -22.92 -7.75
#